data_fbae910436bb621c4bfd363e679fbc1c
#
_entry.id   fbae910436bb621c4bfd363e679fbc1c
#
_cell.length_a   1.000
_cell.length_b   1.000
_cell.length_c   1.000
_cell.angle_alpha   90.00
_cell.angle_beta   90.00
_cell.angle_gamma   90.00
#
_symmetry.space_group_name_H-M   'P 1'
#
loop_
_entity.id
_entity.type
_entity.pdbx_description
1 polymer ?
#
loop_
_entity_poly.entity_id
_entity_poly.type
_entity_poly.pdbx_seq_one_letter_code
_entity_poly.pdbx_strand_id
1 'polypeptide(L)'
;MIELTTEELKQRFSDSIFKRISETADELGLECYVVGGYVRDIFLQRPSKDIDVVVVGSGIAMAEALARRLGRGAHLSVFKNFGTAQLKYHGTEVEFVGARKESYTHDSRKPIVEDGSLEDDQNRRDFTINALAVCLNSQRYGELVDPFGGMADMKEKTIRTPLDPDITFSDDPLRMMRCIRFATQLNFYIDDDTFESLCRNKERISIISKERIADELNKILLSPVPSKGFIDLDRSGLLQLIFPELVALQGVETRNGRAHKDNFYHTLEVLDNISKKTDNLWLRWAALLHDIAKPATKRWEPRRSEERR
;
A
#
# COMPACT_ATOMS: atom_id res chain seq x y z
N MET A 1 10.40 9.03 -12.02
CA MET A 1 10.83 9.68 -10.77
C MET A 1 11.58 10.94 -11.12
N ILE A 2 11.37 12.03 -10.39
CA ILE A 2 12.16 13.28 -10.48
C ILE A 2 13.15 13.34 -9.32
N GLU A 3 14.29 13.97 -9.56
CA GLU A 3 15.22 14.36 -8.50
C GLU A 3 14.91 15.82 -8.14
N LEU A 4 14.83 16.13 -6.85
CA LEU A 4 14.54 17.47 -6.34
C LEU A 4 15.66 17.91 -5.40
N THR A 5 16.11 19.14 -5.58
CA THR A 5 16.94 19.82 -4.58
C THR A 5 16.11 20.15 -3.34
N THR A 6 16.75 20.45 -2.23
CA THR A 6 16.05 20.87 -1.00
C THR A 6 15.16 22.11 -1.25
N GLU A 7 15.60 23.06 -2.07
CA GLU A 7 14.81 24.25 -2.40
C GLU A 7 13.57 23.91 -3.26
N GLU A 8 13.71 23.02 -4.23
CA GLU A 8 12.57 22.55 -5.02
C GLU A 8 11.59 21.75 -4.16
N LEU A 9 12.11 20.94 -3.22
CA LEU A 9 11.26 20.21 -2.29
C LEU A 9 10.52 21.17 -1.33
N LYS A 10 11.15 22.22 -0.82
CA LYS A 10 10.49 23.28 -0.05
C LYS A 10 9.33 23.91 -0.82
N GLN A 11 9.48 24.13 -2.12
CA GLN A 11 8.42 24.69 -2.95
C GLN A 11 7.19 23.77 -3.03
N ARG A 12 7.37 22.44 -2.95
CA ARG A 12 6.27 21.49 -2.88
C ARG A 12 5.44 21.60 -1.60
N PHE A 13 6.02 22.15 -0.55
CA PHE A 13 5.39 22.40 0.74
C PHE A 13 5.10 23.89 0.98
N SER A 14 4.98 24.70 -0.08
CA SER A 14 4.70 26.14 0.01
C SER A 14 3.25 26.48 0.34
N ASP A 15 2.33 25.51 0.29
CA ASP A 15 0.93 25.71 0.66
C ASP A 15 0.82 26.23 2.11
N SER A 16 -0.15 27.14 2.34
CA SER A 16 -0.37 27.79 3.62
C SER A 16 -0.56 26.82 4.78
N ILE A 17 -1.14 25.64 4.53
CA ILE A 17 -1.35 24.64 5.58
C ILE A 17 -0.02 24.12 6.15
N PHE A 18 0.97 23.82 5.29
CA PHE A 18 2.29 23.36 5.74
C PHE A 18 3.05 24.41 6.53
N LYS A 19 2.92 25.67 6.10
CA LYS A 19 3.48 26.80 6.84
C LYS A 19 2.87 26.92 8.25
N ARG A 20 1.53 26.78 8.35
CA ARG A 20 0.83 26.82 9.64
C ARG A 20 1.20 25.62 10.53
N ILE A 21 1.39 24.44 9.94
CA ILE A 21 1.89 23.27 10.67
C ILE A 21 3.29 23.56 11.22
N SER A 22 4.21 24.08 10.39
CA SER A 22 5.56 24.44 10.78
C SER A 22 5.58 25.41 11.97
N GLU A 23 4.88 26.53 11.86
CA GLU A 23 4.77 27.53 12.91
C GLU A 23 4.22 26.97 14.22
N THR A 24 3.21 26.10 14.13
CA THR A 24 2.59 25.49 15.33
C THR A 24 3.52 24.47 15.97
N ALA A 25 4.23 23.65 15.17
CA ALA A 25 5.20 22.69 15.67
C ALA A 25 6.37 23.37 16.39
N ASP A 26 6.90 24.43 15.80
CA ASP A 26 8.00 25.20 16.40
C ASP A 26 7.57 25.88 17.72
N GLU A 27 6.37 26.45 17.80
CA GLU A 27 5.82 27.01 19.03
C GLU A 27 5.64 25.98 20.15
N LEU A 28 5.26 24.75 19.79
CA LEU A 28 5.11 23.66 20.75
C LEU A 28 6.44 22.95 21.07
N GLY A 29 7.52 23.26 20.36
CA GLY A 29 8.80 22.58 20.50
C GLY A 29 8.75 21.10 20.08
N LEU A 30 7.88 20.76 19.10
CA LEU A 30 7.68 19.40 18.61
C LEU A 30 8.34 19.23 17.25
N GLU A 31 9.05 18.11 17.05
CA GLU A 31 9.51 17.72 15.72
C GLU A 31 8.33 17.20 14.89
N CYS A 32 8.25 17.63 13.63
CA CYS A 32 7.10 17.38 12.77
C CYS A 32 7.53 17.08 11.34
N TYR A 33 6.98 16.01 10.76
CA TYR A 33 7.38 15.51 9.46
C TYR A 33 6.16 15.08 8.62
N VAL A 34 6.12 15.46 7.33
CA VAL A 34 5.26 14.77 6.36
C VAL A 34 5.91 13.46 5.99
N VAL A 35 5.15 12.38 5.93
CA VAL A 35 5.70 11.02 5.78
C VAL A 35 4.95 10.18 4.74
N GLY A 36 5.57 9.09 4.33
CA GLY A 36 4.92 7.98 3.65
C GLY A 36 4.53 8.26 2.20
N GLY A 37 3.31 7.84 1.84
CA GLY A 37 2.83 7.84 0.46
C GLY A 37 2.81 9.21 -0.19
N TYR A 38 2.48 10.26 0.57
CA TYR A 38 2.49 11.64 0.05
C TYR A 38 3.88 12.07 -0.41
N VAL A 39 4.92 11.82 0.41
CA VAL A 39 6.31 12.15 0.06
C VAL A 39 6.77 11.35 -1.16
N ARG A 40 6.54 10.02 -1.16
CA ARG A 40 6.84 9.17 -2.31
C ARG A 40 6.21 9.71 -3.61
N ASP A 41 4.93 10.08 -3.56
CA ASP A 41 4.16 10.47 -4.73
C ASP A 41 4.59 11.83 -5.30
N ILE A 42 5.17 12.72 -4.48
CA ILE A 42 5.84 13.94 -4.97
C ILE A 42 6.96 13.56 -5.95
N PHE A 43 7.85 12.63 -5.57
CA PHE A 43 8.98 12.21 -6.41
C PHE A 43 8.55 11.38 -7.62
N LEU A 44 7.46 10.61 -7.49
CA LEU A 44 6.89 9.84 -8.59
C LEU A 44 5.96 10.67 -9.49
N GLN A 45 5.73 11.95 -9.19
CA GLN A 45 4.81 12.85 -9.91
C GLN A 45 3.39 12.27 -9.99
N ARG A 46 2.93 11.64 -8.93
CA ARG A 46 1.59 11.08 -8.80
C ARG A 46 0.72 12.01 -7.97
N PRO A 47 -0.56 12.16 -8.31
CA PRO A 47 -1.47 12.91 -7.46
C PRO A 47 -1.65 12.18 -6.13
N SER A 48 -1.51 12.89 -5.02
CA SER A 48 -1.80 12.40 -3.68
C SER A 48 -2.52 13.50 -2.91
N LYS A 49 -3.53 13.10 -2.12
CA LYS A 49 -4.30 14.01 -1.27
C LYS A 49 -4.21 13.62 0.21
N ASP A 50 -3.74 12.42 0.50
CA ASP A 50 -3.64 11.88 1.85
C ASP A 50 -2.33 12.36 2.48
N ILE A 51 -2.41 13.40 3.29
CA ILE A 51 -1.25 14.01 3.95
C ILE A 51 -1.15 13.44 5.36
N ASP A 52 -0.13 12.61 5.58
CA ASP A 52 0.19 12.06 6.89
C ASP A 52 1.33 12.85 7.52
N VAL A 53 1.10 13.34 8.73
CA VAL A 53 2.07 14.09 9.51
C VAL A 53 2.40 13.33 10.78
N VAL A 54 3.67 12.97 10.94
CA VAL A 54 4.22 12.38 12.16
C VAL A 54 4.79 13.48 13.04
N VAL A 55 4.43 13.42 14.31
CA VAL A 55 4.89 14.35 15.36
C VAL A 55 5.67 13.54 16.40
N VAL A 56 6.89 13.94 16.72
CA VAL A 56 7.62 13.36 17.85
C VAL A 56 7.03 13.93 19.13
N GLY A 57 6.04 13.21 19.68
CA GLY A 57 5.17 13.63 20.76
C GLY A 57 3.69 13.39 20.41
N SER A 58 2.79 14.21 20.96
CA SER A 58 1.35 14.04 20.78
C SER A 58 0.85 14.63 19.45
N GLY A 59 0.49 13.77 18.49
CA GLY A 59 -0.19 14.19 17.26
C GLY A 59 -1.53 14.86 17.53
N ILE A 60 -2.27 14.43 18.56
CA ILE A 60 -3.55 15.03 18.97
C ILE A 60 -3.32 16.47 19.46
N ALA A 61 -2.36 16.68 20.37
CA ALA A 61 -2.04 18.02 20.88
C ALA A 61 -1.61 18.99 19.77
N MET A 62 -0.82 18.49 18.80
CA MET A 62 -0.42 19.23 17.61
C MET A 62 -1.63 19.65 16.77
N ALA A 63 -2.52 18.70 16.46
CA ALA A 63 -3.71 18.96 15.66
C ALA A 63 -4.69 19.92 16.35
N GLU A 64 -4.86 19.81 17.67
CA GLU A 64 -5.68 20.73 18.46
C GLU A 64 -5.12 22.16 18.47
N ALA A 65 -3.80 22.31 18.62
CA ALA A 65 -3.15 23.63 18.58
C ALA A 65 -3.27 24.27 17.19
N LEU A 66 -3.07 23.48 16.14
CA LEU A 66 -3.23 23.93 14.76
C LEU A 66 -4.69 24.33 14.47
N ALA A 67 -5.67 23.55 14.91
CA ALA A 67 -7.08 23.86 14.74
C ALA A 67 -7.45 25.19 15.40
N ARG A 68 -6.96 25.45 16.62
CA ARG A 68 -7.14 26.76 17.30
C ARG A 68 -6.53 27.92 16.52
N ARG A 69 -5.33 27.71 15.96
CA ARG A 69 -4.63 28.72 15.15
C ARG A 69 -5.34 29.04 13.84
N LEU A 70 -5.91 28.03 13.18
CA LEU A 70 -6.65 28.18 11.92
C LEU A 70 -8.05 28.81 12.14
N GLY A 71 -8.63 28.63 13.32
CA GLY A 71 -9.90 29.22 13.69
C GLY A 71 -11.10 28.69 12.90
N ARG A 72 -11.99 29.57 12.50
CA ARG A 72 -13.22 29.20 11.78
C ARG A 72 -12.89 28.56 10.43
N GLY A 73 -13.50 27.40 10.17
CA GLY A 73 -13.27 26.62 8.95
C GLY A 73 -12.36 25.42 9.13
N ALA A 74 -11.68 25.30 10.29
CA ALA A 74 -10.96 24.08 10.65
C ALA A 74 -11.92 23.08 11.32
N HIS A 75 -11.98 21.87 10.77
CA HIS A 75 -12.77 20.76 11.31
C HIS A 75 -11.83 19.69 11.83
N LEU A 76 -11.79 19.48 13.14
CA LEU A 76 -10.93 18.53 13.81
C LEU A 76 -11.74 17.32 14.26
N SER A 77 -11.25 16.12 13.92
CA SER A 77 -11.73 14.82 14.42
C SER A 77 -10.60 14.15 15.19
N VAL A 78 -10.86 13.74 16.45
CA VAL A 78 -9.85 13.12 17.32
C VAL A 78 -10.21 11.66 17.56
N PHE A 79 -9.25 10.76 17.30
CA PHE A 79 -9.37 9.33 17.47
C PHE A 79 -8.47 8.86 18.62
N LYS A 80 -8.91 9.12 19.87
CA LYS A 80 -8.11 8.89 21.08
C LYS A 80 -7.56 7.47 21.21
N ASN A 81 -8.36 6.46 20.83
CA ASN A 81 -7.95 5.06 20.90
C ASN A 81 -6.80 4.71 19.98
N PHE A 82 -6.56 5.53 18.94
CA PHE A 82 -5.50 5.33 17.96
C PHE A 82 -4.37 6.35 18.12
N GLY A 83 -4.51 7.32 18.99
CA GLY A 83 -3.55 8.40 19.17
C GLY A 83 -3.43 9.32 17.94
N THR A 84 -4.48 9.39 17.09
CA THR A 84 -4.48 10.15 15.85
C THR A 84 -5.53 11.24 15.85
N ALA A 85 -5.33 12.26 15.02
CA ALA A 85 -6.31 13.30 14.77
C ALA A 85 -6.30 13.70 13.30
N GLN A 86 -7.47 13.96 12.75
CA GLN A 86 -7.67 14.39 11.37
C GLN A 86 -8.16 15.82 11.35
N LEU A 87 -7.49 16.66 10.58
CA LEU A 87 -7.84 18.07 10.40
C LEU A 87 -8.23 18.32 8.94
N LYS A 88 -9.43 18.87 8.73
CA LYS A 88 -9.90 19.35 7.43
C LYS A 88 -9.92 20.88 7.43
N TYR A 89 -9.29 21.47 6.43
CA TYR A 89 -9.22 22.92 6.27
C TYR A 89 -9.15 23.31 4.79
N HIS A 90 -10.07 24.11 4.32
CA HIS A 90 -10.17 24.58 2.92
C HIS A 90 -10.00 23.49 1.85
N GLY A 91 -10.59 22.31 2.10
CA GLY A 91 -10.53 21.17 1.17
C GLY A 91 -9.27 20.31 1.27
N THR A 92 -8.31 20.71 2.10
CA THR A 92 -7.14 19.89 2.44
C THR A 92 -7.43 19.09 3.71
N GLU A 93 -7.04 17.83 3.72
CA GLU A 93 -7.16 16.93 4.85
C GLU A 93 -5.77 16.45 5.27
N VAL A 94 -5.49 16.57 6.58
CA VAL A 94 -4.21 16.18 7.17
C VAL A 94 -4.47 15.27 8.35
N GLU A 95 -3.83 14.12 8.38
CA GLU A 95 -3.82 13.21 9.53
C GLU A 95 -2.56 13.45 10.37
N PHE A 96 -2.73 13.61 11.69
CA PHE A 96 -1.65 13.77 12.65
C PHE A 96 -1.54 12.51 13.50
N VAL A 97 -0.33 11.96 13.56
CA VAL A 97 -0.01 10.75 14.32
C VAL A 97 1.22 11.04 15.19
N GLY A 98 1.22 10.60 16.44
CA GLY A 98 2.44 10.59 17.26
C GLY A 98 3.43 9.59 16.71
N ALA A 99 4.72 9.94 16.67
CA ALA A 99 5.77 8.98 16.37
C ALA A 99 5.73 7.86 17.40
N ARG A 100 5.80 6.61 16.95
CA ARG A 100 5.59 5.47 17.81
C ARG A 100 6.50 4.30 17.48
N LYS A 101 6.86 3.58 18.55
CA LYS A 101 7.45 2.26 18.49
C LYS A 101 6.36 1.21 18.60
N GLU A 102 6.42 0.20 17.77
CA GLU A 102 5.48 -0.91 17.77
C GLU A 102 6.20 -2.21 18.10
N SER A 103 5.59 -3.04 18.96
CA SER A 103 6.01 -4.42 19.20
C SER A 103 4.82 -5.36 18.98
N TYR A 104 5.09 -6.53 18.44
CA TYR A 104 4.05 -7.48 18.04
C TYR A 104 4.19 -8.80 18.78
N THR A 105 3.05 -9.47 19.01
CA THR A 105 3.02 -10.85 19.46
C THR A 105 2.70 -11.76 18.27
N HIS A 106 3.25 -12.98 18.27
CA HIS A 106 3.15 -13.91 17.13
C HIS A 106 1.70 -14.17 16.68
N ASP A 107 0.76 -14.22 17.61
CA ASP A 107 -0.63 -14.60 17.34
C ASP A 107 -1.57 -13.40 17.06
N SER A 108 -1.03 -12.19 16.99
CA SER A 108 -1.81 -10.99 16.77
C SER A 108 -1.07 -9.98 15.91
N ARG A 109 -1.79 -9.40 14.95
CA ARG A 109 -1.31 -8.23 14.19
C ARG A 109 -1.53 -6.89 14.91
N LYS A 110 -2.14 -6.90 16.10
CA LYS A 110 -2.34 -5.68 16.89
C LYS A 110 -1.06 -5.38 17.66
N PRO A 111 -0.36 -4.27 17.38
CA PRO A 111 0.84 -3.93 18.10
C PRO A 111 0.56 -3.43 19.52
N ILE A 112 1.54 -3.62 20.38
CA ILE A 112 1.70 -2.81 21.58
C ILE A 112 2.41 -1.54 21.11
N VAL A 113 1.83 -0.38 21.42
CA VAL A 113 2.29 0.91 20.95
C VAL A 113 2.85 1.72 22.10
N GLU A 114 4.04 2.26 21.92
CA GLU A 114 4.71 3.18 22.84
C GLU A 114 5.13 4.44 22.08
N ASP A 115 5.30 5.55 22.79
CA ASP A 115 5.87 6.77 22.20
C ASP A 115 7.29 6.48 21.70
N GLY A 116 7.60 7.00 20.52
CA GLY A 116 8.86 6.73 19.83
C GLY A 116 9.45 7.96 19.17
N SER A 117 10.64 7.77 18.61
CA SER A 117 11.32 8.73 17.75
C SER A 117 10.82 8.63 16.29
N LEU A 118 11.27 9.56 15.43
CA LEU A 118 11.07 9.43 13.99
C LEU A 118 11.68 8.12 13.46
N GLU A 119 12.86 7.74 13.95
CA GLU A 119 13.52 6.48 13.57
C GLU A 119 12.66 5.26 13.92
N ASP A 120 12.05 5.21 15.11
CA ASP A 120 11.14 4.16 15.49
C ASP A 120 9.92 4.08 14.56
N ASP A 121 9.37 5.24 14.17
CA ASP A 121 8.25 5.31 13.23
C ASP A 121 8.64 4.83 11.83
N GLN A 122 9.83 5.19 11.35
CA GLN A 122 10.34 4.75 10.05
C GLN A 122 10.66 3.24 10.04
N ASN A 123 11.23 2.70 11.12
CA ASN A 123 11.57 1.29 11.28
C ASN A 123 10.35 0.36 11.19
N ARG A 124 9.19 0.79 11.70
CA ARG A 124 7.95 -0.01 11.68
C ARG A 124 7.21 0.01 10.35
N ARG A 125 7.62 0.82 9.37
CA ARG A 125 6.93 0.95 8.09
C ARG A 125 7.13 -0.28 7.20
N ASP A 126 6.22 -0.46 6.26
CA ASP A 126 6.18 -1.64 5.39
C ASP A 126 7.32 -1.67 4.36
N PHE A 127 7.56 -0.53 3.67
CA PHE A 127 8.54 -0.48 2.58
C PHE A 127 9.38 0.79 2.64
N THR A 128 10.62 0.70 2.13
CA THR A 128 11.57 1.82 2.09
C THR A 128 11.00 3.07 1.43
N ILE A 129 10.28 2.89 0.32
CA ILE A 129 9.64 3.97 -0.43
C ILE A 129 8.51 4.67 0.33
N ASN A 130 7.97 4.04 1.37
CA ASN A 130 6.94 4.59 2.27
C ASN A 130 7.53 5.05 3.61
N ALA A 131 8.83 4.88 3.81
CA ALA A 131 9.54 5.32 5.02
C ALA A 131 10.22 6.70 4.87
N LEU A 132 10.02 7.37 3.74
CA LEU A 132 10.49 8.73 3.50
C LEU A 132 9.78 9.72 4.40
N ALA A 133 10.51 10.70 4.91
CA ALA A 133 9.97 11.80 5.67
C ALA A 133 10.55 13.15 5.21
N VAL A 134 9.77 14.22 5.29
CA VAL A 134 10.22 15.59 5.02
C VAL A 134 9.95 16.44 6.25
N CYS A 135 10.99 17.07 6.78
CA CYS A 135 10.90 17.92 7.96
C CYS A 135 10.09 19.18 7.68
N LEU A 136 9.17 19.52 8.59
CA LEU A 136 8.37 20.75 8.55
C LEU A 136 8.83 21.81 9.55
N ASN A 137 9.71 21.52 10.50
CA ASN A 137 10.24 22.52 11.40
C ASN A 137 11.08 23.56 10.65
N SER A 138 10.97 24.84 11.01
CA SER A 138 11.58 25.96 10.27
C SER A 138 13.06 25.83 10.05
N GLN A 139 13.81 25.32 11.03
CA GLN A 139 15.25 25.16 10.95
C GLN A 139 15.71 24.15 9.89
N ARG A 140 14.89 23.13 9.62
CA ARG A 140 15.20 22.02 8.70
C ARG A 140 14.09 21.85 7.64
N TYR A 141 13.33 22.90 7.37
CA TYR A 141 12.17 22.84 6.50
C TYR A 141 12.52 22.32 5.09
N GLY A 142 11.79 21.31 4.64
CA GLY A 142 12.03 20.67 3.35
C GLY A 142 13.20 19.68 3.32
N GLU A 143 13.87 19.43 4.45
CA GLU A 143 14.91 18.40 4.52
C GLU A 143 14.31 17.02 4.40
N LEU A 144 14.79 16.22 3.44
CA LEU A 144 14.42 14.82 3.25
C LEU A 144 15.19 13.92 4.21
N VAL A 145 14.47 13.05 4.91
CA VAL A 145 15.00 12.00 5.79
C VAL A 145 14.71 10.64 5.16
N ASP A 146 15.76 9.99 4.68
CA ASP A 146 15.69 8.69 3.98
C ASP A 146 16.73 7.72 4.54
N PRO A 147 16.51 7.13 5.71
CA PRO A 147 17.51 6.27 6.36
C PRO A 147 17.68 4.90 5.67
N PHE A 148 16.73 4.49 4.84
CA PHE A 148 16.71 3.15 4.24
C PHE A 148 16.97 3.13 2.73
N GLY A 149 17.29 4.29 2.13
CA GLY A 149 17.53 4.37 0.69
C GLY A 149 16.27 4.22 -0.18
N GLY A 150 15.11 4.67 0.32
CA GLY A 150 13.85 4.63 -0.43
C GLY A 150 13.90 5.41 -1.75
N MET A 151 14.72 6.48 -1.82
CA MET A 151 14.96 7.20 -3.07
C MET A 151 15.69 6.34 -4.10
N ALA A 152 16.69 5.55 -3.68
CA ALA A 152 17.39 4.61 -4.55
C ALA A 152 16.44 3.52 -5.03
N ASP A 153 15.67 2.92 -4.13
CA ASP A 153 14.68 1.89 -4.48
C ASP A 153 13.61 2.41 -5.45
N MET A 154 13.15 3.66 -5.31
CA MET A 154 12.25 4.28 -6.30
C MET A 154 12.92 4.46 -7.67
N LYS A 155 14.20 4.82 -7.71
CA LYS A 155 14.97 4.96 -8.96
C LYS A 155 15.12 3.60 -9.66
N GLU A 156 15.38 2.55 -8.89
CA GLU A 156 15.49 1.17 -9.37
C GLU A 156 14.13 0.50 -9.55
N LYS A 157 13.03 1.18 -9.20
CA LYS A 157 11.66 0.64 -9.24
C LYS A 157 11.51 -0.65 -8.44
N THR A 158 12.00 -0.64 -7.21
CA THR A 158 12.06 -1.80 -6.33
C THR A 158 11.18 -1.60 -5.10
N ILE A 159 10.44 -2.62 -4.69
CA ILE A 159 9.73 -2.71 -3.42
C ILE A 159 10.57 -3.55 -2.47
N ARG A 160 11.03 -2.92 -1.39
CA ARG A 160 11.89 -3.52 -0.37
C ARG A 160 11.43 -3.12 1.02
N THR A 161 11.56 -4.02 2.00
CA THR A 161 11.28 -3.70 3.41
C THR A 161 12.42 -2.88 4.03
N PRO A 162 12.13 -1.95 4.96
CA PRO A 162 13.18 -1.18 5.65
C PRO A 162 14.14 -2.05 6.46
N LEU A 163 13.59 -3.04 7.14
CA LEU A 163 14.29 -3.99 7.99
C LEU A 163 14.11 -5.41 7.44
N ASP A 164 14.47 -6.42 8.25
CA ASP A 164 14.30 -7.82 7.92
C ASP A 164 12.87 -8.11 7.44
N PRO A 165 12.69 -8.62 6.21
CA PRO A 165 11.37 -8.88 5.67
C PRO A 165 10.61 -9.97 6.42
N ASP A 166 11.28 -10.95 7.02
CA ASP A 166 10.62 -11.99 7.82
C ASP A 166 9.96 -11.39 9.07
N ILE A 167 10.61 -10.43 9.72
CA ILE A 167 10.02 -9.68 10.84
C ILE A 167 8.87 -8.82 10.33
N THR A 168 9.08 -8.08 9.26
CA THR A 168 8.08 -7.16 8.69
C THR A 168 6.78 -7.88 8.34
N PHE A 169 6.84 -9.05 7.70
CA PHE A 169 5.66 -9.83 7.32
C PHE A 169 5.08 -10.65 8.46
N SER A 170 5.92 -11.07 9.42
CA SER A 170 5.45 -11.73 10.64
C SER A 170 4.65 -10.77 11.53
N ASP A 171 5.09 -9.55 11.67
CA ASP A 171 4.45 -8.52 12.50
C ASP A 171 3.06 -8.14 11.99
N ASP A 172 2.94 -7.83 10.71
CA ASP A 172 1.64 -7.60 10.06
C ASP A 172 1.58 -8.32 8.70
N PRO A 173 0.98 -9.51 8.64
CA PRO A 173 0.88 -10.29 7.41
C PRO A 173 0.12 -9.61 6.26
N LEU A 174 -0.71 -8.59 6.54
CA LEU A 174 -1.34 -7.79 5.49
C LEU A 174 -0.29 -7.08 4.60
N ARG A 175 0.91 -6.83 5.14
CA ARG A 175 2.02 -6.24 4.38
C ARG A 175 2.45 -7.09 3.18
N MET A 176 2.21 -8.41 3.20
CA MET A 176 2.42 -9.28 2.03
C MET A 176 1.49 -8.89 0.87
N MET A 177 0.21 -8.68 1.14
CA MET A 177 -0.75 -8.19 0.15
C MET A 177 -0.40 -6.77 -0.32
N ARG A 178 0.00 -5.91 0.61
CA ARG A 178 0.45 -4.53 0.31
C ARG A 178 1.70 -4.52 -0.56
N CYS A 179 2.64 -5.45 -0.36
CA CYS A 179 3.84 -5.62 -1.18
C CYS A 179 3.47 -5.82 -2.65
N ILE A 180 2.64 -6.82 -2.94
CA ILE A 180 2.18 -7.13 -4.29
C ILE A 180 1.34 -5.98 -4.85
N ARG A 181 0.48 -5.35 -4.04
CA ARG A 181 -0.30 -4.20 -4.46
C ARG A 181 0.58 -3.02 -4.89
N PHE A 182 1.57 -2.63 -4.09
CA PHE A 182 2.46 -1.52 -4.46
C PHE A 182 3.29 -1.84 -5.70
N ALA A 183 3.83 -3.06 -5.80
CA ALA A 183 4.53 -3.50 -7.00
C ALA A 183 3.66 -3.37 -8.25
N THR A 184 2.38 -3.76 -8.16
CA THR A 184 1.42 -3.69 -9.26
C THR A 184 1.03 -2.24 -9.60
N GLN A 185 0.68 -1.44 -8.58
CA GLN A 185 0.22 -0.06 -8.76
C GLN A 185 1.30 0.87 -9.29
N LEU A 186 2.54 0.69 -8.83
CA LEU A 186 3.69 1.51 -9.19
C LEU A 186 4.45 0.97 -10.42
N ASN A 187 4.11 -0.25 -10.84
CA ASN A 187 4.85 -1.00 -11.85
C ASN A 187 6.32 -1.18 -11.45
N PHE A 188 6.53 -1.59 -10.20
CA PHE A 188 7.83 -1.88 -9.60
C PHE A 188 8.04 -3.38 -9.50
N TYR A 189 9.30 -3.79 -9.33
CA TYR A 189 9.68 -5.17 -9.00
C TYR A 189 9.70 -5.34 -7.47
N ILE A 190 9.48 -6.55 -7.01
CA ILE A 190 9.71 -6.90 -5.60
C ILE A 190 11.15 -7.40 -5.50
N ASP A 191 11.91 -6.86 -4.54
CA ASP A 191 13.24 -7.34 -4.19
C ASP A 191 13.24 -8.84 -3.91
N ASP A 192 14.26 -9.57 -4.33
CA ASP A 192 14.27 -11.03 -4.28
C ASP A 192 14.16 -11.55 -2.83
N ASP A 193 14.95 -11.01 -1.89
CA ASP A 193 14.88 -11.40 -0.48
C ASP A 193 13.52 -11.10 0.13
N THR A 194 12.93 -9.96 -0.24
CA THR A 194 11.57 -9.56 0.17
C THR A 194 10.53 -10.54 -0.38
N PHE A 195 10.63 -10.95 -1.64
CA PHE A 195 9.70 -11.89 -2.25
C PHE A 195 9.85 -13.31 -1.66
N GLU A 196 11.07 -13.77 -1.44
CA GLU A 196 11.32 -15.06 -0.81
C GLU A 196 10.76 -15.13 0.62
N SER A 197 10.93 -14.05 1.39
CA SER A 197 10.34 -13.93 2.72
C SER A 197 8.82 -13.95 2.67
N LEU A 198 8.21 -13.24 1.71
CA LEU A 198 6.78 -13.28 1.48
C LEU A 198 6.29 -14.73 1.24
N CYS A 199 7.00 -15.49 0.41
CA CYS A 199 6.68 -16.90 0.16
C CYS A 199 6.79 -17.76 1.43
N ARG A 200 7.81 -17.54 2.27
CA ARG A 200 7.99 -18.27 3.54
C ARG A 200 6.89 -17.97 4.56
N ASN A 201 6.43 -16.71 4.61
CA ASN A 201 5.46 -16.23 5.60
C ASN A 201 3.99 -16.33 5.15
N LYS A 202 3.69 -16.79 3.95
CA LYS A 202 2.36 -16.76 3.32
C LYS A 202 1.24 -17.33 4.18
N GLU A 203 1.49 -18.41 4.93
CA GLU A 203 0.48 -19.05 5.77
C GLU A 203 -0.08 -18.12 6.86
N ARG A 204 0.69 -17.12 7.27
CA ARG A 204 0.25 -16.12 8.25
C ARG A 204 -0.87 -15.21 7.74
N ILE A 205 -1.15 -15.22 6.43
CA ILE A 205 -2.29 -14.48 5.87
C ILE A 205 -3.63 -14.91 6.50
N SER A 206 -3.68 -16.13 7.05
CA SER A 206 -4.87 -16.69 7.71
C SER A 206 -5.37 -15.89 8.91
N ILE A 207 -4.51 -15.08 9.55
CA ILE A 207 -4.93 -14.21 10.69
C ILE A 207 -5.56 -12.89 10.22
N ILE A 208 -5.52 -12.59 8.92
CA ILE A 208 -6.08 -11.36 8.36
C ILE A 208 -7.55 -11.58 8.00
N SER A 209 -8.39 -10.60 8.33
CA SER A 209 -9.81 -10.66 7.96
C SER A 209 -10.01 -10.62 6.44
N LYS A 210 -11.04 -11.30 5.97
CA LYS A 210 -11.36 -11.36 4.53
C LYS A 210 -11.65 -10.00 3.93
N GLU A 211 -12.24 -9.09 4.70
CA GLU A 211 -12.53 -7.72 4.28
C GLU A 211 -11.24 -6.95 3.94
N ARG A 212 -10.21 -7.08 4.76
CA ARG A 212 -8.92 -6.43 4.51
C ARG A 212 -8.19 -7.02 3.32
N ILE A 213 -8.27 -8.34 3.14
CA ILE A 213 -7.74 -9.02 1.95
C ILE A 213 -8.47 -8.52 0.71
N ALA A 214 -9.81 -8.44 0.75
CA ALA A 214 -10.63 -7.94 -0.35
C ALA A 214 -10.30 -6.48 -0.71
N ASP A 215 -10.06 -5.62 0.29
CA ASP A 215 -9.66 -4.23 0.06
C ASP A 215 -8.33 -4.14 -0.70
N GLU A 216 -7.34 -4.96 -0.37
CA GLU A 216 -6.08 -5.00 -1.11
C GLU A 216 -6.27 -5.59 -2.53
N LEU A 217 -7.08 -6.64 -2.69
CA LEU A 217 -7.44 -7.17 -4.02
C LEU A 217 -8.14 -6.13 -4.89
N ASN A 218 -9.06 -5.34 -4.32
CA ASN A 218 -9.73 -4.25 -5.03
C ASN A 218 -8.71 -3.22 -5.57
N LYS A 219 -7.71 -2.89 -4.78
CA LYS A 219 -6.65 -1.96 -5.19
C LYS A 219 -5.74 -2.55 -6.26
N ILE A 220 -5.47 -3.87 -6.22
CA ILE A 220 -4.76 -4.59 -7.27
C ILE A 220 -5.57 -4.57 -8.57
N LEU A 221 -6.87 -4.87 -8.50
CA LEU A 221 -7.78 -4.84 -9.66
C LEU A 221 -7.85 -3.46 -10.32
N LEU A 222 -7.80 -2.38 -9.52
CA LEU A 222 -7.81 -1.00 -10.02
C LEU A 222 -6.45 -0.52 -10.54
N SER A 223 -5.41 -1.35 -10.48
CA SER A 223 -4.09 -1.02 -11.02
C SER A 223 -4.12 -0.97 -12.56
N PRO A 224 -3.15 -0.30 -13.20
CA PRO A 224 -3.08 -0.20 -14.66
C PRO A 224 -2.96 -1.55 -15.38
N VAL A 225 -2.20 -2.48 -14.80
CA VAL A 225 -1.97 -3.84 -15.33
C VAL A 225 -2.16 -4.85 -14.20
N PRO A 226 -3.43 -5.16 -13.83
CA PRO A 226 -3.72 -5.98 -12.67
C PRO A 226 -3.24 -7.43 -12.78
N SER A 227 -3.05 -7.96 -13.99
CA SER A 227 -2.51 -9.31 -14.22
C SER A 227 -1.18 -9.53 -13.50
N LYS A 228 -0.32 -8.52 -13.44
CA LYS A 228 0.97 -8.60 -12.73
C LYS A 228 0.79 -8.97 -11.26
N GLY A 229 -0.17 -8.32 -10.59
CA GLY A 229 -0.48 -8.60 -9.20
C GLY A 229 -1.01 -10.01 -8.98
N PHE A 230 -1.90 -10.50 -9.85
CA PHE A 230 -2.41 -11.87 -9.75
C PHE A 230 -1.33 -12.92 -10.05
N ILE A 231 -0.41 -12.65 -10.95
CA ILE A 231 0.74 -13.52 -11.21
C ILE A 231 1.66 -13.58 -9.98
N ASP A 232 1.95 -12.46 -9.33
CA ASP A 232 2.78 -12.44 -8.13
C ASP A 232 2.07 -13.09 -6.92
N LEU A 233 0.73 -12.91 -6.78
CA LEU A 233 -0.08 -13.65 -5.81
C LEU A 233 -0.01 -15.16 -6.02
N ASP A 234 -0.04 -15.61 -7.28
CA ASP A 234 0.07 -17.03 -7.62
C ASP A 234 1.48 -17.57 -7.36
N ARG A 235 2.51 -16.90 -7.88
CA ARG A 235 3.91 -17.27 -7.68
C ARG A 235 4.32 -17.36 -6.22
N SER A 236 3.80 -16.49 -5.38
CA SER A 236 4.06 -16.49 -3.93
C SER A 236 3.31 -17.60 -3.18
N GLY A 237 2.27 -18.18 -3.80
CA GLY A 237 1.35 -19.11 -3.18
C GLY A 237 0.26 -18.47 -2.34
N LEU A 238 0.22 -17.13 -2.23
CA LEU A 238 -0.86 -16.42 -1.53
C LEU A 238 -2.21 -16.64 -2.21
N LEU A 239 -2.25 -16.69 -3.55
CA LEU A 239 -3.49 -16.85 -4.30
C LEU A 239 -4.22 -18.14 -3.92
N GLN A 240 -3.49 -19.24 -3.75
CA GLN A 240 -4.05 -20.53 -3.32
C GLN A 240 -4.72 -20.44 -1.94
N LEU A 241 -4.22 -19.58 -1.05
CA LEU A 241 -4.75 -19.44 0.31
C LEU A 241 -5.95 -18.50 0.37
N ILE A 242 -5.97 -17.44 -0.46
CA ILE A 242 -7.00 -16.41 -0.40
C ILE A 242 -8.09 -16.56 -1.44
N PHE A 243 -7.80 -17.19 -2.59
CA PHE A 243 -8.73 -17.34 -3.72
C PHE A 243 -8.45 -18.61 -4.53
N PRO A 244 -8.59 -19.82 -3.93
CA PRO A 244 -8.26 -21.09 -4.57
C PRO A 244 -9.09 -21.38 -5.85
N GLU A 245 -10.31 -20.82 -5.95
CA GLU A 245 -11.16 -20.99 -7.14
C GLU A 245 -10.53 -20.38 -8.39
N LEU A 246 -9.78 -19.28 -8.23
CA LEU A 246 -9.06 -18.67 -9.36
C LEU A 246 -7.87 -19.52 -9.79
N VAL A 247 -7.15 -20.11 -8.82
CA VAL A 247 -6.05 -21.05 -9.10
C VAL A 247 -6.56 -22.31 -9.81
N ALA A 248 -7.77 -22.76 -9.51
CA ALA A 248 -8.38 -23.90 -10.16
C ALA A 248 -8.63 -23.71 -11.68
N LEU A 249 -8.55 -22.48 -12.19
CA LEU A 249 -8.59 -22.20 -13.63
C LEU A 249 -7.29 -22.57 -14.37
N GLN A 250 -6.20 -22.84 -13.65
CA GLN A 250 -4.92 -23.19 -14.23
C GLN A 250 -4.93 -24.59 -14.85
N GLY A 251 -4.11 -24.76 -15.84
CA GLY A 251 -3.86 -26.02 -16.50
C GLY A 251 -4.26 -26.00 -17.98
N VAL A 252 -3.45 -26.70 -18.76
CA VAL A 252 -3.69 -26.91 -20.19
C VAL A 252 -4.12 -28.35 -20.39
N GLU A 253 -5.38 -28.56 -20.79
CA GLU A 253 -5.85 -29.87 -21.21
C GLU A 253 -5.47 -30.13 -22.66
N THR A 254 -4.76 -31.21 -22.92
CA THR A 254 -4.49 -31.67 -24.29
C THR A 254 -5.42 -32.82 -24.61
N ARG A 255 -6.23 -32.65 -25.66
CA ARG A 255 -7.12 -33.70 -26.14
C ARG A 255 -7.08 -33.81 -27.67
N ASN A 256 -6.98 -35.01 -28.17
CA ASN A 256 -6.87 -35.28 -29.61
C ASN A 256 -5.76 -34.47 -30.31
N GLY A 257 -4.61 -34.27 -29.64
CA GLY A 257 -3.47 -33.52 -30.16
C GLY A 257 -3.66 -31.99 -30.19
N ARG A 258 -4.77 -31.46 -29.63
CA ARG A 258 -5.02 -30.02 -29.49
C ARG A 258 -4.91 -29.60 -28.02
N ALA A 259 -4.05 -28.63 -27.75
CA ALA A 259 -3.95 -27.99 -26.44
C ALA A 259 -5.06 -26.94 -26.31
N HIS A 260 -5.78 -26.96 -25.19
CA HIS A 260 -6.73 -25.90 -24.84
C HIS A 260 -5.97 -24.77 -24.14
N LYS A 261 -6.45 -23.53 -24.30
CA LYS A 261 -5.89 -22.36 -23.66
C LYS A 261 -6.02 -22.48 -22.13
N ASP A 262 -4.96 -22.14 -21.40
CA ASP A 262 -5.01 -22.00 -19.94
C ASP A 262 -6.01 -20.91 -19.55
N ASN A 263 -7.05 -21.28 -18.81
CA ASN A 263 -8.14 -20.37 -18.46
C ASN A 263 -7.71 -19.29 -17.46
N PHE A 264 -6.71 -19.57 -16.62
CA PHE A 264 -6.18 -18.58 -15.68
C PHE A 264 -5.53 -17.41 -16.45
N TYR A 265 -4.57 -17.69 -17.32
CA TYR A 265 -3.89 -16.64 -18.10
C TYR A 265 -4.85 -15.95 -19.08
N HIS A 266 -5.82 -16.69 -19.64
CA HIS A 266 -6.86 -16.07 -20.45
C HIS A 266 -7.71 -15.07 -19.64
N THR A 267 -8.10 -15.44 -18.43
CA THR A 267 -8.85 -14.56 -17.52
C THR A 267 -8.07 -13.29 -17.19
N LEU A 268 -6.76 -13.41 -16.94
CA LEU A 268 -5.91 -12.26 -16.69
C LEU A 268 -5.76 -11.35 -17.93
N GLU A 269 -5.69 -11.93 -19.13
CA GLU A 269 -5.68 -11.15 -20.38
C GLU A 269 -6.99 -10.36 -20.57
N VAL A 270 -8.14 -11.00 -20.29
CA VAL A 270 -9.46 -10.33 -20.33
C VAL A 270 -9.51 -9.19 -19.31
N LEU A 271 -9.01 -9.43 -18.10
CA LEU A 271 -8.93 -8.42 -17.04
C LEU A 271 -8.07 -7.21 -17.48
N ASP A 272 -6.89 -7.43 -18.04
CA ASP A 272 -6.03 -6.35 -18.53
C ASP A 272 -6.68 -5.58 -19.68
N ASN A 273 -7.41 -6.25 -20.57
CA ASN A 273 -8.09 -5.62 -21.68
C ASN A 273 -9.23 -4.69 -21.23
N ILE A 274 -10.02 -5.10 -20.22
CA ILE A 274 -11.06 -4.23 -19.67
C ILE A 274 -10.46 -3.09 -18.85
N SER A 275 -9.34 -3.32 -18.17
CA SER A 275 -8.66 -2.31 -17.35
C SER A 275 -8.16 -1.12 -18.15
N LYS A 276 -7.89 -1.28 -19.45
CA LYS A 276 -7.56 -0.19 -20.38
C LYS A 276 -8.76 0.68 -20.76
N LYS A 277 -10.00 0.23 -20.48
CA LYS A 277 -11.23 0.88 -20.93
C LYS A 277 -12.07 1.45 -19.79
N THR A 278 -11.90 0.99 -18.58
CA THR A 278 -12.73 1.42 -17.44
C THR A 278 -12.00 1.27 -16.11
N ASP A 279 -12.27 2.20 -15.20
CA ASP A 279 -11.86 2.15 -13.79
C ASP A 279 -13.00 1.65 -12.88
N ASN A 280 -14.08 1.14 -13.45
CA ASN A 280 -15.17 0.58 -12.68
C ASN A 280 -14.75 -0.76 -12.07
N LEU A 281 -14.64 -0.78 -10.73
CA LEU A 281 -14.21 -1.95 -9.97
C LEU A 281 -15.05 -3.19 -10.25
N TRP A 282 -16.37 -3.03 -10.33
CA TRP A 282 -17.29 -4.17 -10.50
C TRP A 282 -17.20 -4.79 -11.89
N LEU A 283 -16.94 -4.00 -12.92
CA LEU A 283 -16.67 -4.53 -14.27
C LEU A 283 -15.36 -5.30 -14.31
N ARG A 284 -14.33 -4.85 -13.58
CA ARG A 284 -13.05 -5.58 -13.47
C ARG A 284 -13.23 -6.89 -12.68
N TRP A 285 -14.03 -6.88 -11.60
CA TRP A 285 -14.43 -8.11 -10.91
C TRP A 285 -15.21 -9.06 -11.82
N ALA A 286 -16.17 -8.56 -12.59
CA ALA A 286 -16.92 -9.38 -13.54
C ALA A 286 -16.00 -10.06 -14.57
N ALA A 287 -15.00 -9.33 -15.09
CA ALA A 287 -13.99 -9.87 -15.98
C ALA A 287 -13.14 -10.97 -15.31
N LEU A 288 -12.73 -10.78 -14.05
CA LEU A 288 -11.97 -11.79 -13.31
C LEU A 288 -12.81 -13.06 -13.03
N LEU A 289 -14.10 -12.91 -12.83
CA LEU A 289 -14.99 -14.00 -12.41
C LEU A 289 -15.74 -14.67 -13.57
N HIS A 290 -15.65 -14.16 -14.81
CA HIS A 290 -16.51 -14.61 -15.92
C HIS A 290 -16.41 -16.12 -16.22
N ASP A 291 -15.26 -16.72 -15.97
CA ASP A 291 -14.97 -18.13 -16.22
C ASP A 291 -14.76 -18.97 -14.95
N ILE A 292 -15.00 -18.40 -13.77
CA ILE A 292 -14.65 -19.01 -12.46
C ILE A 292 -15.32 -20.39 -12.25
N ALA A 293 -16.48 -20.62 -12.83
CA ALA A 293 -17.21 -21.88 -12.69
C ALA A 293 -16.78 -22.97 -13.68
N LYS A 294 -15.94 -22.67 -14.66
CA LYS A 294 -15.53 -23.67 -15.69
C LYS A 294 -14.97 -24.98 -15.10
N PRO A 295 -14.09 -24.98 -14.10
CA PRO A 295 -13.57 -26.23 -13.55
C PRO A 295 -14.65 -27.13 -12.96
N ALA A 296 -15.68 -26.54 -12.34
CA ALA A 296 -16.77 -27.28 -11.69
C ALA A 296 -17.88 -27.71 -12.65
N THR A 297 -18.08 -27.00 -13.75
CA THR A 297 -19.22 -27.19 -14.66
C THR A 297 -18.87 -27.85 -15.99
N LYS A 298 -17.58 -27.93 -16.31
CA LYS A 298 -17.09 -28.52 -17.55
C LYS A 298 -17.45 -30.01 -17.67
N ARG A 299 -18.14 -30.41 -18.73
CA ARG A 299 -18.51 -31.79 -19.03
C ARG A 299 -18.15 -32.13 -20.47
N TRP A 300 -17.64 -33.33 -20.70
CA TRP A 300 -17.36 -33.88 -22.05
C TRP A 300 -18.43 -34.84 -22.47
N GLU A 301 -18.97 -34.63 -23.66
CA GLU A 301 -19.88 -35.60 -24.28
C GLU A 301 -19.09 -36.48 -25.27
N PRO A 302 -18.99 -37.81 -25.04
CA PRO A 302 -18.17 -38.71 -25.87
C PRO A 302 -18.58 -38.75 -27.34
N ARG A 303 -19.88 -38.50 -27.62
CA ARG A 303 -20.44 -38.61 -28.97
C ARG A 303 -20.30 -37.37 -29.86
N ARG A 304 -19.97 -36.19 -29.29
CA ARG A 304 -19.87 -34.92 -30.04
C ARG A 304 -18.52 -34.30 -30.06
N SER A 305 -17.56 -34.84 -29.35
CA SER A 305 -16.18 -34.26 -29.15
C SER A 305 -16.20 -32.79 -28.71
N GLU A 306 -17.32 -32.29 -28.20
CA GLU A 306 -17.51 -30.92 -27.79
C GLU A 306 -17.62 -30.79 -26.29
N GLU A 307 -17.04 -29.71 -25.77
CA GLU A 307 -17.14 -29.33 -24.37
C GLU A 307 -18.49 -28.65 -24.13
N ARG A 308 -19.28 -29.13 -23.15
CA ARG A 308 -20.45 -28.41 -22.63
C ARG A 308 -20.12 -27.75 -21.30
N ARG A 309 -20.58 -26.55 -21.15
CA ARG A 309 -20.39 -25.68 -19.99
C ARG A 309 -21.69 -25.55 -19.20
#